data_fe4987eda4af0047b597d6c3c3964587
#
_entry.id   fe4987eda4af0047b597d6c3c3964587
#
_cell.length_a   1.000
_cell.length_b   1.000
_cell.length_c   1.000
_cell.angle_alpha   90.00
_cell.angle_beta   90.00
_cell.angle_gamma   90.00
#
_symmetry.space_group_name_H-M   'P 1'
#
loop_
_entity.id
_entity.type
_entity.pdbx_description
1 polymer ?
#
loop_
_entity_poly.entity_id
_entity_poly.type
_entity_poly.pdbx_seq_one_letter_code
_entity_poly.pdbx_strand_id
1 'polypeptide(L)'
;MGSKAPSLMENSLSGYIFQLKKRGNQMERFYNKNCDVNNLSPLTLAFMGDTVFDLFVRERLICQANRPVNKLHNLAAKTVNAASQAKAVKKIMDMLTEEELAVFKRGRNCHTNHKAKNASEGDYHYATGFEALFGYLYLKGNTQRLRELFDIIIEEEDKNE
;
A
#
# COMPACT_ATOMS: atom_id res chain seq x y z
N MET A 1 31.96 1.39 48.31
CA MET A 1 31.24 0.69 47.23
C MET A 1 30.56 1.71 46.36
N GLY A 2 31.18 2.04 45.21
CA GLY A 2 30.68 3.05 44.28
C GLY A 2 29.83 2.39 43.20
N SER A 3 28.54 2.68 43.21
CA SER A 3 27.67 2.33 42.09
C SER A 3 27.93 3.35 40.97
N LYS A 4 28.58 2.94 39.88
CA LYS A 4 28.67 3.73 38.67
C LYS A 4 27.26 3.92 38.11
N ALA A 5 26.81 5.15 37.98
CA ALA A 5 25.59 5.49 37.20
C ALA A 5 25.82 5.10 35.74
N PRO A 6 24.83 4.50 35.08
CA PRO A 6 24.93 4.16 33.66
C PRO A 6 25.16 5.41 32.81
N SER A 7 26.03 5.31 31.82
CA SER A 7 26.39 6.43 30.93
C SER A 7 25.17 6.90 30.12
N LEU A 8 25.14 8.20 29.78
CA LEU A 8 24.08 8.80 28.95
C LEU A 8 23.88 8.06 27.60
N MET A 9 24.90 7.38 27.09
CA MET A 9 24.86 6.53 25.89
C MET A 9 24.07 5.24 26.13
N GLU A 10 24.21 4.59 27.31
CA GLU A 10 23.48 3.34 27.62
C GLU A 10 21.98 3.61 27.80
N ASN A 11 21.59 4.76 28.35
CA ASN A 11 20.19 5.16 28.48
C ASN A 11 19.57 5.46 27.10
N SER A 12 20.33 6.01 26.15
CA SER A 12 19.87 6.27 24.79
C SER A 12 19.67 4.97 23.99
N LEU A 13 20.60 4.02 24.13
CA LEU A 13 20.51 2.72 23.46
C LEU A 13 19.37 1.86 24.02
N SER A 14 19.21 1.83 25.33
CA SER A 14 18.11 1.11 26.01
C SER A 14 16.74 1.70 25.65
N GLY A 15 16.63 3.02 25.58
CA GLY A 15 15.42 3.71 25.09
C GLY A 15 15.12 3.39 23.64
N TYR A 16 16.14 3.34 22.79
CA TYR A 16 16.02 2.99 21.37
C TYR A 16 15.58 1.52 21.20
N ILE A 17 16.21 0.59 21.93
CA ILE A 17 15.86 -0.84 21.91
C ILE A 17 14.45 -1.07 22.47
N PHE A 18 14.02 -0.33 23.51
CA PHE A 18 12.68 -0.39 24.07
C PHE A 18 11.63 0.14 23.06
N GLN A 19 11.94 1.20 22.35
CA GLN A 19 11.12 1.72 21.25
C GLN A 19 11.02 0.69 20.11
N LEU A 20 12.12 0.04 19.72
CA LEU A 20 12.11 -1.01 18.69
C LEU A 20 11.29 -2.24 19.11
N LYS A 21 11.30 -2.62 20.40
CA LYS A 21 10.46 -3.72 20.92
C LYS A 21 8.97 -3.38 21.01
N LYS A 22 8.62 -2.10 21.21
CA LYS A 22 7.22 -1.63 21.16
C LYS A 22 6.67 -1.52 19.74
N ARG A 23 7.54 -1.39 18.75
CA ARG A 23 7.21 -1.34 17.33
C ARG A 23 7.14 -2.76 16.76
N GLY A 24 6.35 -3.64 17.39
CA GLY A 24 6.16 -5.00 16.87
C GLY A 24 5.85 -4.95 15.36
N ASN A 25 6.61 -5.69 14.54
CA ASN A 25 6.47 -6.05 13.12
C ASN A 25 5.64 -5.12 12.20
N GLN A 26 5.48 -3.83 12.52
CA GLN A 26 4.91 -2.84 11.60
C GLN A 26 5.99 -2.47 10.59
N MET A 27 5.75 -2.74 9.33
CA MET A 27 6.59 -2.25 8.25
C MET A 27 6.49 -0.72 8.25
N GLU A 28 7.54 -0.06 8.73
CA GLU A 28 7.64 1.40 8.69
C GLU A 28 7.87 1.86 7.25
N ARG A 29 7.50 3.10 6.96
CA ARG A 29 7.88 3.73 5.68
C ARG A 29 9.39 3.73 5.54
N PHE A 30 9.88 3.48 4.34
CA PHE A 30 11.33 3.48 4.05
C PHE A 30 11.98 4.86 4.22
N TYR A 31 11.20 5.93 4.16
CA TYR A 31 11.69 7.31 4.26
C TYR A 31 11.14 7.98 5.51
N ASN A 32 12.05 8.37 6.42
CA ASN A 32 11.70 8.81 7.78
C ASN A 32 11.25 10.27 7.91
N LYS A 33 11.22 11.06 6.81
CA LYS A 33 10.75 12.44 6.89
C LYS A 33 9.24 12.52 6.95
N ASN A 34 8.73 13.46 7.71
CA ASN A 34 7.31 13.73 7.79
C ASN A 34 6.77 14.16 6.41
N CYS A 35 5.60 13.64 6.08
CA CYS A 35 4.84 13.99 4.90
C CYS A 35 3.43 14.37 5.37
N ASP A 36 2.96 15.55 5.01
CA ASP A 36 1.57 15.93 5.28
C ASP A 36 0.65 15.29 4.24
N VAL A 37 0.27 14.06 4.55
CA VAL A 37 -0.48 13.19 3.63
C VAL A 37 -1.85 13.78 3.27
N ASN A 38 -2.45 14.56 4.17
CA ASN A 38 -3.77 15.14 3.95
C ASN A 38 -3.76 16.26 2.89
N ASN A 39 -2.62 16.91 2.72
CA ASN A 39 -2.42 17.98 1.72
C ASN A 39 -1.90 17.48 0.36
N LEU A 40 -1.67 16.17 0.21
CA LEU A 40 -1.26 15.63 -1.08
C LEU A 40 -2.43 15.57 -2.06
N SER A 41 -2.13 15.83 -3.33
CA SER A 41 -3.11 15.68 -4.41
C SER A 41 -3.48 14.19 -4.58
N PRO A 42 -4.70 13.88 -5.04
CA PRO A 42 -5.09 12.49 -5.29
C PRO A 42 -4.16 11.77 -6.27
N LEU A 43 -3.64 12.46 -7.28
CA LEU A 43 -2.71 11.87 -8.25
C LEU A 43 -1.33 11.61 -7.64
N THR A 44 -0.89 12.44 -6.70
CA THR A 44 0.35 12.19 -5.94
C THR A 44 0.20 10.95 -5.06
N LEU A 45 -0.96 10.78 -4.43
CA LEU A 45 -1.27 9.57 -3.67
C LEU A 45 -1.32 8.34 -4.59
N ALA A 46 -1.97 8.43 -5.76
CA ALA A 46 -2.06 7.34 -6.72
C ALA A 46 -0.67 6.92 -7.25
N PHE A 47 0.20 7.89 -7.54
CA PHE A 47 1.59 7.61 -7.93
C PHE A 47 2.33 6.73 -6.91
N MET A 48 2.12 6.97 -5.62
CA MET A 48 2.70 6.14 -4.57
C MET A 48 1.99 4.79 -4.46
N GLY A 49 0.67 4.78 -4.54
CA GLY A 49 -0.14 3.58 -4.35
C GLY A 49 0.01 2.54 -5.43
N ASP A 50 0.22 2.93 -6.68
CA ASP A 50 0.56 2.04 -7.79
C ASP A 50 1.80 1.19 -7.44
N THR A 51 2.87 1.85 -7.02
CA THR A 51 4.11 1.17 -6.60
C THR A 51 3.91 0.29 -5.37
N VAL A 52 3.13 0.74 -4.39
CA VAL A 52 2.84 -0.04 -3.17
C VAL A 52 2.05 -1.31 -3.52
N PHE A 53 1.03 -1.21 -4.35
CA PHE A 53 0.26 -2.38 -4.76
C PHE A 53 1.08 -3.36 -5.59
N ASP A 54 1.88 -2.85 -6.55
CA ASP A 54 2.80 -3.68 -7.35
C ASP A 54 3.82 -4.42 -6.45
N LEU A 55 4.33 -3.78 -5.40
CA LEU A 55 5.22 -4.42 -4.42
C LEU A 55 4.54 -5.61 -3.73
N PHE A 56 3.32 -5.44 -3.22
CA PHE A 56 2.55 -6.53 -2.58
C PHE A 56 2.31 -7.70 -3.54
N VAL A 57 1.92 -7.40 -4.78
CA VAL A 57 1.69 -8.42 -5.80
C VAL A 57 2.97 -9.19 -6.11
N ARG A 58 4.09 -8.50 -6.29
CA ARG A 58 5.39 -9.15 -6.58
C ARG A 58 5.87 -9.99 -5.41
N GLU A 59 5.78 -9.48 -4.19
CA GLU A 59 6.14 -10.24 -2.98
C GLU A 59 5.32 -11.53 -2.89
N ARG A 60 3.99 -11.45 -3.06
CA ARG A 60 3.13 -12.65 -3.10
C ARG A 60 3.58 -13.65 -4.16
N LEU A 61 3.82 -13.20 -5.39
CA LEU A 61 4.18 -14.08 -6.50
C LEU A 61 5.49 -14.85 -6.28
N ILE A 62 6.51 -14.19 -5.72
CA ILE A 62 7.80 -14.84 -5.43
C ILE A 62 7.72 -15.77 -4.22
N CYS A 63 6.90 -15.42 -3.21
CA CYS A 63 6.69 -16.27 -2.03
C CYS A 63 5.86 -17.51 -2.33
N GLN A 64 4.99 -17.48 -3.34
CA GLN A 64 4.23 -18.65 -3.78
C GLN A 64 5.11 -19.69 -4.49
N ALA A 65 6.00 -19.29 -5.38
CA ALA A 65 6.87 -20.20 -6.10
C ALA A 65 8.02 -19.47 -6.80
N ASN A 66 9.17 -20.13 -6.88
CA ASN A 66 10.29 -19.68 -7.73
C ASN A 66 9.93 -19.94 -9.21
N ARG A 67 9.68 -18.88 -9.95
CA ARG A 67 9.30 -18.92 -11.38
C ARG A 67 10.30 -18.14 -12.23
N PRO A 68 10.44 -18.45 -13.52
CA PRO A 68 11.21 -17.63 -14.45
C PRO A 68 10.71 -16.19 -14.45
N VAL A 69 11.63 -15.23 -14.54
CA VAL A 69 11.34 -13.79 -14.40
C VAL A 69 10.31 -13.27 -15.41
N ASN A 70 10.34 -13.76 -16.64
CA ASN A 70 9.33 -13.40 -17.65
C ASN A 70 7.91 -13.86 -17.26
N LYS A 71 7.79 -15.02 -16.62
CA LYS A 71 6.50 -15.50 -16.10
C LYS A 71 6.03 -14.62 -14.93
N LEU A 72 6.93 -14.23 -14.02
CA LEU A 72 6.62 -13.31 -12.92
C LEU A 72 6.12 -11.97 -13.44
N HIS A 73 6.79 -11.38 -14.44
CA HIS A 73 6.35 -10.12 -15.06
C HIS A 73 4.96 -10.24 -15.67
N ASN A 74 4.67 -11.33 -16.38
CA ASN A 74 3.36 -11.52 -17.01
C ASN A 74 2.24 -11.71 -15.96
N LEU A 75 2.52 -12.41 -14.88
CA LEU A 75 1.56 -12.59 -13.77
C LEU A 75 1.31 -11.26 -13.05
N ALA A 76 2.37 -10.51 -12.71
CA ALA A 76 2.23 -9.21 -12.10
C ALA A 76 1.40 -8.26 -12.97
N ALA A 77 1.73 -8.13 -14.26
CA ALA A 77 1.02 -7.27 -15.20
C ALA A 77 -0.47 -7.58 -15.32
N LYS A 78 -0.87 -8.84 -15.18
CA LYS A 78 -2.30 -9.24 -15.16
C LYS A 78 -3.03 -8.76 -13.91
N THR A 79 -2.33 -8.64 -12.79
CA THR A 79 -2.93 -8.23 -11.51
C THR A 79 -2.91 -6.71 -11.30
N VAL A 80 -1.84 -6.03 -11.75
CA VAL A 80 -1.68 -4.58 -11.49
C VAL A 80 -2.27 -3.66 -12.58
N ASN A 81 -2.92 -4.20 -13.61
CA ASN A 81 -3.55 -3.36 -14.62
C ASN A 81 -4.84 -2.68 -14.11
N ALA A 82 -5.24 -1.58 -14.76
CA ALA A 82 -6.36 -0.77 -14.33
C ALA A 82 -7.68 -1.54 -14.21
N ALA A 83 -7.97 -2.49 -15.11
CA ALA A 83 -9.19 -3.28 -15.04
C ALA A 83 -9.19 -4.22 -13.83
N SER A 84 -8.04 -4.81 -13.49
CA SER A 84 -7.89 -5.66 -12.29
C SER A 84 -7.98 -4.83 -11.00
N GLN A 85 -7.34 -3.67 -10.94
CA GLN A 85 -7.43 -2.75 -9.81
C GLN A 85 -8.88 -2.23 -9.61
N ALA A 86 -9.60 -1.94 -10.70
CA ALA A 86 -11.01 -1.55 -10.63
C ALA A 86 -11.90 -2.67 -10.09
N LYS A 87 -11.61 -3.93 -10.40
CA LYS A 87 -12.29 -5.09 -9.80
C LYS A 87 -11.92 -5.24 -8.33
N ALA A 88 -10.63 -5.12 -8.00
CA ALA A 88 -10.11 -5.25 -6.64
C ALA A 88 -10.79 -4.26 -5.68
N VAL A 89 -10.88 -2.98 -6.04
CA VAL A 89 -11.50 -1.99 -5.14
C VAL A 89 -13.00 -2.25 -4.93
N LYS A 90 -13.71 -2.80 -5.89
CA LYS A 90 -15.12 -3.15 -5.74
C LYS A 90 -15.35 -4.23 -4.66
N LYS A 91 -14.39 -5.15 -4.48
CA LYS A 91 -14.46 -6.19 -3.45
C LYS A 91 -14.34 -5.65 -2.02
N ILE A 92 -13.59 -4.56 -1.84
CA ILE A 92 -13.32 -3.96 -0.54
C ILE A 92 -14.19 -2.73 -0.23
N MET A 93 -15.02 -2.30 -1.17
CA MET A 93 -15.75 -1.01 -1.09
C MET A 93 -16.59 -0.87 0.18
N ASP A 94 -17.33 -1.92 0.54
CA ASP A 94 -18.23 -1.93 1.70
C ASP A 94 -17.48 -2.03 3.05
N MET A 95 -16.18 -2.27 3.01
CA MET A 95 -15.31 -2.41 4.17
C MET A 95 -14.48 -1.16 4.44
N LEU A 96 -14.55 -0.17 3.54
CA LEU A 96 -13.80 1.07 3.68
C LEU A 96 -14.40 1.94 4.77
N THR A 97 -13.55 2.52 5.61
CA THR A 97 -13.96 3.57 6.54
C THR A 97 -14.39 4.82 5.77
N GLU A 98 -15.07 5.75 6.44
CA GLU A 98 -15.47 7.03 5.83
C GLU A 98 -14.26 7.82 5.28
N GLU A 99 -13.15 7.81 6.00
CA GLU A 99 -11.90 8.46 5.59
C GLU A 99 -11.30 7.79 4.34
N GLU A 100 -11.20 6.46 4.34
CA GLU A 100 -10.71 5.66 3.20
C GLU A 100 -11.58 5.87 1.96
N LEU A 101 -12.90 5.84 2.13
CA LEU A 101 -13.85 6.08 1.06
C LEU A 101 -13.75 7.51 0.50
N ALA A 102 -13.51 8.51 1.34
CA ALA A 102 -13.31 9.89 0.91
C ALA A 102 -12.03 10.02 0.06
N VAL A 103 -10.93 9.37 0.45
CA VAL A 103 -9.69 9.34 -0.32
C VAL A 103 -9.91 8.66 -1.68
N PHE A 104 -10.54 7.48 -1.69
CA PHE A 104 -10.88 6.76 -2.91
C PHE A 104 -11.72 7.64 -3.86
N LYS A 105 -12.78 8.27 -3.37
CA LYS A 105 -13.65 9.13 -4.17
C LYS A 105 -12.90 10.33 -4.78
N ARG A 106 -11.99 10.95 -4.02
CA ARG A 106 -11.15 12.04 -4.53
C ARG A 106 -10.26 11.56 -5.68
N GLY A 107 -9.64 10.38 -5.55
CA GLY A 107 -8.82 9.77 -6.60
C GLY A 107 -9.65 9.43 -7.84
N ARG A 108 -10.77 8.73 -7.65
CA ARG A 108 -11.68 8.34 -8.72
C ARG A 108 -12.22 9.54 -9.53
N ASN A 109 -12.51 10.65 -8.85
CA ASN A 109 -13.10 11.83 -9.47
C ASN A 109 -12.06 12.82 -10.01
N CYS A 110 -10.77 12.48 -9.92
CA CYS A 110 -9.71 13.35 -10.41
C CYS A 110 -9.70 13.38 -11.94
N HIS A 111 -9.70 14.57 -12.51
CA HIS A 111 -9.55 14.73 -13.96
C HIS A 111 -8.09 14.50 -14.36
N THR A 112 -7.87 13.56 -15.25
CA THR A 112 -6.55 13.32 -15.85
C THR A 112 -6.65 13.61 -17.34
N ASN A 113 -5.68 14.32 -17.90
CA ASN A 113 -5.57 14.55 -19.34
C ASN A 113 -5.05 13.31 -20.10
N HIS A 114 -4.79 12.21 -19.40
CA HIS A 114 -4.32 10.96 -19.99
C HIS A 114 -5.49 10.03 -20.29
N LYS A 115 -5.67 9.70 -21.56
CA LYS A 115 -6.56 8.62 -21.98
C LYS A 115 -5.89 7.28 -21.70
N ALA A 116 -6.60 6.40 -20.97
CA ALA A 116 -6.14 5.03 -20.76
C ALA A 116 -6.02 4.31 -22.12
N LYS A 117 -4.83 3.81 -22.45
CA LYS A 117 -4.59 3.14 -23.74
C LYS A 117 -5.27 1.78 -23.84
N ASN A 118 -5.52 1.09 -22.70
CA ASN A 118 -5.96 -0.32 -22.69
C ASN A 118 -7.04 -0.62 -21.61
N ALA A 119 -7.73 0.39 -21.09
CA ALA A 119 -8.80 0.21 -20.11
C ALA A 119 -9.99 1.10 -20.47
N SER A 120 -11.20 0.74 -20.01
CA SER A 120 -12.33 1.65 -20.10
C SER A 120 -12.06 2.89 -19.26
N GLU A 121 -12.65 4.03 -19.63
CA GLU A 121 -12.54 5.28 -18.88
C GLU A 121 -12.99 5.07 -17.40
N GLY A 122 -14.04 4.29 -17.21
CA GLY A 122 -14.54 3.94 -15.88
C GLY A 122 -13.53 3.13 -15.07
N ASP A 123 -12.90 2.10 -15.64
CA ASP A 123 -11.89 1.29 -14.95
C ASP A 123 -10.66 2.14 -14.58
N TYR A 124 -10.27 3.05 -15.46
CA TYR A 124 -9.16 3.97 -15.19
C TYR A 124 -9.44 4.85 -13.96
N HIS A 125 -10.63 5.43 -13.86
CA HIS A 125 -11.01 6.24 -12.72
C HIS A 125 -11.06 5.43 -11.41
N TYR A 126 -11.59 4.20 -11.45
CA TYR A 126 -11.62 3.32 -10.30
C TYR A 126 -10.22 2.88 -9.88
N ALA A 127 -9.33 2.57 -10.84
CA ALA A 127 -7.93 2.26 -10.57
C ALA A 127 -7.20 3.43 -9.90
N THR A 128 -7.37 4.65 -10.41
CA THR A 128 -6.78 5.85 -9.80
C THR A 128 -7.27 6.07 -8.36
N GLY A 129 -8.55 5.82 -8.09
CA GLY A 129 -9.10 5.85 -6.73
C GLY A 129 -8.49 4.79 -5.83
N PHE A 130 -8.33 3.57 -6.33
CA PHE A 130 -7.69 2.46 -5.64
C PHE A 130 -6.23 2.76 -5.29
N GLU A 131 -5.47 3.21 -6.26
CA GLU A 131 -4.08 3.62 -6.07
C GLU A 131 -3.96 4.75 -5.06
N ALA A 132 -4.83 5.77 -5.14
CA ALA A 132 -4.84 6.86 -4.17
C ALA A 132 -5.08 6.37 -2.73
N LEU A 133 -5.99 5.39 -2.54
CA LEU A 133 -6.24 4.76 -1.26
C LEU A 133 -5.01 4.02 -0.73
N PHE A 134 -4.37 3.20 -1.56
CA PHE A 134 -3.18 2.44 -1.17
C PHE A 134 -2.00 3.37 -0.83
N GLY A 135 -1.78 4.41 -1.63
CA GLY A 135 -0.75 5.41 -1.35
C GLY A 135 -1.01 6.18 -0.06
N TYR A 136 -2.26 6.54 0.19
CA TYR A 136 -2.68 7.21 1.43
C TYR A 136 -2.37 6.36 2.66
N LEU A 137 -2.83 5.12 2.68
CA LEU A 137 -2.61 4.20 3.80
C LEU A 137 -1.12 3.95 4.06
N TYR A 138 -0.33 3.76 2.99
CA TYR A 138 1.13 3.61 3.11
C TYR A 138 1.79 4.84 3.73
N LEU A 139 1.49 6.03 3.21
CA LEU A 139 2.08 7.27 3.69
C LEU A 139 1.63 7.64 5.11
N LYS A 140 0.45 7.22 5.53
CA LYS A 140 -0.02 7.28 6.93
C LYS A 140 0.69 6.28 7.84
N GLY A 141 1.44 5.31 7.29
CA GLY A 141 2.06 4.23 8.06
C GLY A 141 1.08 3.13 8.47
N ASN A 142 -0.12 3.09 7.89
CA ASN A 142 -1.14 2.08 8.19
C ASN A 142 -0.94 0.81 7.36
N THR A 143 0.23 0.20 7.48
CA THR A 143 0.64 -0.98 6.71
C THR A 143 -0.14 -2.23 7.09
N GLN A 144 -0.63 -2.32 8.32
CA GLN A 144 -1.50 -3.42 8.72
C GLN A 144 -2.82 -3.37 7.94
N ARG A 145 -3.43 -2.19 7.82
CA ARG A 145 -4.66 -2.02 7.04
C ARG A 145 -4.45 -2.33 5.57
N LEU A 146 -3.31 -1.95 5.00
CA LEU A 146 -2.95 -2.34 3.63
C LEU A 146 -2.91 -3.86 3.45
N ARG A 147 -2.32 -4.60 4.39
CA ARG A 147 -2.31 -6.07 4.34
C ARG A 147 -3.72 -6.64 4.42
N GLU A 148 -4.54 -6.18 5.37
CA GLU A 148 -5.94 -6.62 5.51
C GLU A 148 -6.71 -6.47 4.19
N LEU A 149 -6.61 -5.30 3.55
CA LEU A 149 -7.29 -5.05 2.28
C LEU A 149 -6.72 -5.90 1.15
N PHE A 150 -5.40 -6.07 1.10
CA PHE A 150 -4.74 -6.89 0.10
C PHE A 150 -5.14 -8.36 0.23
N ASP A 151 -5.14 -8.92 1.45
CA ASP A 151 -5.53 -10.31 1.70
C ASP A 151 -6.95 -10.59 1.22
N ILE A 152 -7.90 -9.70 1.47
CA ILE A 152 -9.29 -9.83 0.98
C ILE A 152 -9.34 -9.83 -0.55
N ILE A 153 -8.55 -8.96 -1.20
CA ILE A 153 -8.51 -8.87 -2.66
C ILE A 153 -8.04 -10.19 -3.29
N ILE A 154 -7.01 -10.81 -2.71
CA ILE A 154 -6.39 -12.02 -3.28
C ILE A 154 -7.11 -13.31 -2.90
N GLU A 155 -7.72 -13.41 -1.71
CA GLU A 155 -8.46 -14.62 -1.29
C GLU A 155 -9.61 -14.99 -2.24
N GLU A 156 -10.21 -14.01 -2.89
CA GLU A 156 -11.26 -14.25 -3.88
C GLU A 156 -10.69 -14.62 -5.26
N GLU A 157 -9.46 -14.22 -5.57
CA GLU A 157 -8.81 -14.63 -6.83
C GLU A 157 -8.43 -16.10 -6.78
N ASP A 158 -7.90 -16.57 -5.65
CA ASP A 158 -7.50 -17.97 -5.46
C ASP A 158 -8.69 -18.94 -5.44
N LYS A 159 -9.91 -18.48 -5.18
CA LYS A 159 -11.15 -19.31 -5.24
C LYS A 159 -11.71 -19.44 -6.65
N ASN A 160 -11.27 -18.64 -7.59
CA ASN A 160 -11.77 -18.62 -8.97
C ASN A 160 -10.78 -19.21 -9.99
N GLU A 161 -9.61 -19.69 -9.54
CA GLU A 161 -8.65 -20.49 -10.31
C GLU A 161 -8.82 -21.99 -10.01
#